data_10750541aa71c3ba30506c99fc0d985d
#
_entry.id   10750541aa71c3ba30506c99fc0d985d
#
_cell.length_a   1.000
_cell.length_b   1.000
_cell.length_c   1.000
_cell.angle_alpha   90.00
_cell.angle_beta   90.00
_cell.angle_gamma   90.00
#
_symmetry.space_group_name_H-M   'P 1'
#
loop_
_entity.id
_entity.type
_entity.pdbx_description
1 polymer ?
#
loop_
_entity_poly.entity_id
_entity_poly.type
_entity_poly.pdbx_seq_one_letter_code
_entity_poly.pdbx_strand_id
1 'polypeptide(L)'
;MKQLSIQTNSKTYDVLVGNNLLNEQYFKEFSNRESLLIIDSGVPVHIQKKVSAILKGMSSNFSKINIEATEENKSYKTLNLIHDKLMELKFSRECILFALGGGITCDMTGFAAATYQRGVDFVLIP
;
A
#
# COMPACT_ATOMS: atom_id res chain seq x y z
N MET A 1 7.68 -4.38 20.62
CA MET A 1 7.47 -4.73 19.20
C MET A 1 7.71 -6.22 19.00
N LYS A 2 6.86 -6.84 18.23
CA LYS A 2 7.06 -8.23 17.78
C LYS A 2 7.32 -8.23 16.30
N GLN A 3 8.24 -9.08 15.87
CA GLN A 3 8.57 -9.26 14.46
C GLN A 3 8.50 -10.74 14.11
N LEU A 4 7.81 -11.04 13.02
CA LEU A 4 7.73 -12.38 12.45
C LEU A 4 8.25 -12.33 11.03
N SER A 5 9.17 -13.22 10.69
CA SER A 5 9.64 -13.37 9.31
C SER A 5 8.90 -14.54 8.66
N ILE A 6 8.26 -14.25 7.55
CA ILE A 6 7.50 -15.24 6.78
C ILE A 6 8.31 -15.61 5.55
N GLN A 7 8.60 -16.88 5.40
CA GLN A 7 9.36 -17.39 4.27
C GLN A 7 8.42 -18.14 3.31
N THR A 8 8.43 -17.71 2.05
CA THR A 8 7.73 -18.39 0.97
C THR A 8 8.75 -18.97 0.00
N ASN A 9 8.28 -19.70 -1.01
CA ASN A 9 9.18 -20.27 -2.03
C ASN A 9 9.96 -19.20 -2.81
N SER A 10 9.40 -17.99 -2.94
CA SER A 10 9.96 -16.94 -3.77
C SER A 10 10.46 -15.74 -2.98
N LYS A 11 10.07 -15.59 -1.74
CA LYS A 11 10.30 -14.34 -1.01
C LYS A 11 10.23 -14.52 0.49
N THR A 12 10.97 -13.70 1.22
CA THR A 12 10.84 -13.56 2.66
C THR A 12 10.31 -12.15 2.96
N TYR A 13 9.34 -12.03 3.83
CA TYR A 13 8.83 -10.73 4.26
C TYR A 13 8.56 -10.73 5.76
N ASP A 14 8.54 -9.54 6.35
CA ASP A 14 8.36 -9.37 7.78
C ASP A 14 6.97 -8.85 8.13
N VAL A 15 6.45 -9.32 9.25
CA VAL A 15 5.25 -8.79 9.89
C VAL A 15 5.69 -8.14 11.19
N LEU A 16 5.42 -6.85 11.34
CA LEU A 16 5.75 -6.08 12.54
C LEU A 16 4.48 -5.76 13.31
N VAL A 17 4.47 -6.06 14.58
CA VAL A 17 3.35 -5.75 15.48
C VAL A 17 3.86 -4.97 16.68
N GLY A 18 3.33 -3.78 16.89
CA GLY A 18 3.76 -2.96 18.02
C GLY A 18 3.21 -1.54 17.95
N ASN A 19 3.71 -0.71 18.84
CA ASN A 19 3.36 0.71 18.90
C ASN A 19 4.40 1.55 18.15
N ASN A 20 3.97 2.72 17.67
CA ASN A 20 4.86 3.69 17.03
C ASN A 20 5.59 3.16 15.78
N LEU A 21 4.93 2.26 15.04
CA LEU A 21 5.47 1.72 13.80
C LEU A 21 5.31 2.67 12.62
N LEU A 22 4.43 3.68 12.72
CA LEU A 22 4.30 4.71 11.69
C LEU A 22 5.41 5.74 11.86
N ASN A 23 6.61 5.33 11.49
CA ASN A 23 7.85 6.07 11.65
C ASN A 23 8.73 5.78 10.43
N GLU A 24 9.41 6.79 9.94
CA GLU A 24 10.25 6.70 8.73
C GLU A 24 11.22 5.52 8.74
N GLN A 25 11.78 5.18 9.89
CA GLN A 25 12.76 4.10 9.99
C GLN A 25 12.24 2.74 9.51
N TYR A 26 10.93 2.49 9.63
CA TYR A 26 10.34 1.23 9.20
C TYR A 26 9.97 1.21 7.71
N PHE A 27 10.10 2.35 7.03
CA PHE A 27 9.78 2.49 5.61
C PHE A 27 11.02 2.71 4.74
N LYS A 28 12.20 2.83 5.33
CA LYS A 28 13.44 3.16 4.59
C LYS A 28 13.76 2.21 3.46
N GLU A 29 13.47 0.92 3.63
CA GLU A 29 13.75 -0.09 2.60
C GLU A 29 12.95 0.13 1.32
N PHE A 30 11.88 0.92 1.38
CA PHE A 30 11.00 1.23 0.25
C PHE A 30 11.31 2.60 -0.38
N SER A 31 12.40 3.25 0.02
CA SER A 31 12.76 4.59 -0.44
C SER A 31 13.07 4.65 -1.93
N ASN A 32 12.89 5.83 -2.52
CA ASN A 32 13.22 6.14 -3.92
C ASN A 32 12.46 5.31 -4.97
N ARG A 33 11.26 4.90 -4.63
CA ARG A 33 10.36 4.17 -5.52
C ARG A 33 9.11 5.00 -5.81
N GLU A 34 8.50 4.75 -6.95
CA GLU A 34 7.15 5.24 -7.22
C GLU A 34 6.19 4.56 -6.26
N SER A 35 5.38 5.31 -5.53
CA SER A 35 4.47 4.79 -4.50
C SER A 35 3.05 5.24 -4.72
N LEU A 36 2.12 4.31 -4.64
CA LEU A 36 0.68 4.60 -4.60
C LEU A 36 0.12 4.14 -3.26
N LEU A 37 -0.51 5.06 -2.53
CA LEU A 37 -1.18 4.77 -1.27
C LEU A 37 -2.68 4.65 -1.49
N ILE A 38 -3.23 3.49 -1.17
CA ILE A 38 -4.67 3.22 -1.22
C ILE A 38 -5.19 3.33 0.22
N ILE A 39 -6.10 4.27 0.44
CA ILE A 39 -6.58 4.63 1.78
C ILE A 39 -8.06 4.32 1.90
N ASP A 40 -8.44 3.61 2.98
CA ASP A 40 -9.84 3.55 3.39
C ASP A 40 -10.25 4.92 3.94
N SER A 41 -11.30 5.50 3.36
CA SER A 41 -11.83 6.80 3.78
C SER A 41 -12.24 6.85 5.26
N GLY A 42 -12.51 5.70 5.88
CA GLY A 42 -12.86 5.60 7.29
C GLY A 42 -11.69 5.70 8.26
N VAL A 43 -10.45 5.65 7.79
CA VAL A 43 -9.28 5.79 8.65
C VAL A 43 -9.20 7.22 9.19
N PRO A 44 -8.90 7.43 10.48
CA PRO A 44 -8.78 8.79 11.04
C PRO A 44 -7.83 9.66 10.23
N VAL A 45 -8.25 10.91 10.00
CA VAL A 45 -7.51 11.85 9.12
C VAL A 45 -6.07 12.07 9.57
N HIS A 46 -5.82 12.13 10.89
CA HIS A 46 -4.47 12.33 11.39
C HIS A 46 -3.53 11.16 11.04
N ILE A 47 -4.06 9.94 10.98
CA ILE A 47 -3.29 8.76 10.56
C ILE A 47 -3.05 8.80 9.06
N GLN A 48 -4.06 9.16 8.27
CA GLN A 48 -3.91 9.33 6.82
C GLN A 48 -2.81 10.32 6.50
N LYS A 49 -2.81 11.47 7.18
CA LYS A 49 -1.80 12.52 6.98
C LYS A 49 -0.41 12.06 7.37
N LYS A 50 -0.29 11.33 8.47
CA LYS A 50 0.99 10.83 8.95
C LYS A 50 1.62 9.86 7.95
N VAL A 51 0.86 8.89 7.48
CA VAL A 51 1.34 7.92 6.48
C VAL A 51 1.67 8.61 5.16
N SER A 52 0.81 9.50 4.70
CA SER A 52 1.04 10.27 3.46
C SER A 52 2.33 11.08 3.54
N ALA A 53 2.60 11.73 4.67
CA ALA A 53 3.81 12.52 4.85
C ALA A 53 5.07 11.65 4.80
N ILE A 54 5.05 10.48 5.44
CA ILE A 54 6.17 9.54 5.40
C ILE A 54 6.45 9.10 3.97
N LEU A 55 5.43 8.64 3.25
CA LEU A 55 5.60 8.13 1.90
C LEU A 55 5.99 9.22 0.90
N LYS A 56 5.39 10.39 1.02
CA LYS A 56 5.73 11.52 0.15
C LYS A 56 7.19 11.95 0.32
N GLY A 57 7.69 11.92 1.56
CA GLY A 57 9.06 12.31 1.86
C GLY A 57 10.13 11.35 1.34
N MET A 58 9.78 10.09 1.12
CA MET A 58 10.77 9.07 0.72
C MET A 58 10.63 8.57 -0.71
N SER A 59 9.49 8.80 -1.35
CA SER A 59 9.20 8.26 -2.69
C SER A 59 9.80 9.12 -3.79
N SER A 60 10.18 8.51 -4.90
CA SER A 60 10.57 9.24 -6.11
C SER A 60 9.38 9.94 -6.76
N ASN A 61 8.21 9.31 -6.68
CA ASN A 61 6.94 9.90 -7.08
C ASN A 61 5.85 9.29 -6.19
N PHE A 62 5.00 10.13 -5.61
CA PHE A 62 3.96 9.69 -4.68
C PHE A 62 2.59 10.16 -5.14
N SER A 63 1.62 9.25 -5.07
CA SER A 63 0.21 9.58 -5.24
C SER A 63 -0.63 8.77 -4.27
N LYS A 64 -1.88 9.19 -4.08
CA LYS A 64 -2.82 8.49 -3.21
C LYS A 64 -4.22 8.50 -3.78
N ILE A 65 -4.98 7.48 -3.44
CA ILE A 65 -6.42 7.41 -3.71
C ILE A 65 -7.15 6.96 -2.46
N ASN A 66 -8.38 7.44 -2.30
CA ASN A 66 -9.26 7.01 -1.23
C ASN A 66 -10.32 6.09 -1.78
N ILE A 67 -10.65 5.04 -1.04
CA ILE A 67 -11.76 4.14 -1.34
C ILE A 67 -12.67 4.03 -0.13
N GLU A 68 -13.94 3.73 -0.36
CA GLU A 68 -14.84 3.33 0.71
C GLU A 68 -14.75 1.81 0.85
N ALA A 69 -14.23 1.35 2.00
CA ALA A 69 -13.99 -0.07 2.23
C ALA A 69 -15.27 -0.78 2.69
N THR A 70 -16.18 -1.00 1.77
CA THR A 70 -17.41 -1.77 1.97
C THR A 70 -17.35 -3.07 1.16
N GLU A 71 -18.14 -4.07 1.55
CA GLU A 71 -18.21 -5.34 0.80
C GLU A 71 -18.64 -5.11 -0.65
N GLU A 72 -19.49 -4.13 -0.92
CA GLU A 72 -19.89 -3.77 -2.28
C GLU A 72 -18.72 -3.30 -3.12
N ASN A 73 -17.75 -2.64 -2.50
CA ASN A 73 -16.56 -2.12 -3.16
C ASN A 73 -15.42 -3.13 -3.24
N LYS A 74 -15.61 -4.32 -2.72
CA LYS A 74 -14.72 -5.45 -2.98
C LYS A 74 -15.08 -6.04 -4.34
N SER A 75 -14.68 -5.34 -5.39
CA SER A 75 -15.18 -5.55 -6.74
C SER A 75 -14.12 -5.25 -7.80
N TYR A 76 -14.38 -5.72 -9.02
CA TYR A 76 -13.54 -5.38 -10.18
C TYR A 76 -13.56 -3.88 -10.50
N LYS A 77 -14.64 -3.19 -10.17
CA LYS A 77 -14.72 -1.74 -10.36
C LYS A 77 -13.66 -1.02 -9.53
N THR A 78 -13.52 -1.38 -8.26
CA THR A 78 -12.49 -0.82 -7.38
C THR A 78 -11.09 -1.21 -7.85
N LEU A 79 -10.91 -2.47 -8.25
CA LEU A 79 -9.65 -2.95 -8.82
C LEU A 79 -9.26 -2.11 -10.04
N ASN A 80 -10.22 -1.84 -10.93
CA ASN A 80 -9.98 -1.03 -12.12
C ASN A 80 -9.60 0.40 -11.77
N LEU A 81 -10.19 0.99 -10.72
CA LEU A 81 -9.80 2.33 -10.26
C LEU A 81 -8.32 2.37 -9.87
N ILE A 82 -7.84 1.34 -9.17
CA ILE A 82 -6.43 1.26 -8.78
C ILE A 82 -5.55 1.09 -10.02
N HIS A 83 -5.87 0.15 -10.90
CA HIS A 83 -5.12 -0.09 -12.14
C HIS A 83 -5.09 1.15 -13.04
N ASP A 84 -6.24 1.80 -13.21
CA ASP A 84 -6.34 3.01 -14.04
C ASP A 84 -5.46 4.13 -13.49
N LYS A 85 -5.42 4.28 -12.17
CA LYS A 85 -4.55 5.27 -11.52
C LYS A 85 -3.09 4.98 -11.79
N LEU A 86 -2.67 3.73 -11.64
CA LEU A 86 -1.29 3.31 -11.90
C LEU A 86 -0.89 3.56 -13.36
N MET A 87 -1.79 3.26 -14.29
CA MET A 87 -1.55 3.49 -15.72
C MET A 87 -1.52 4.98 -16.07
N GLU A 88 -2.42 5.77 -15.50
CA GLU A 88 -2.45 7.21 -15.65
C GLU A 88 -1.14 7.84 -15.18
N LEU A 89 -0.62 7.39 -14.04
CA LEU A 89 0.65 7.83 -13.47
C LEU A 89 1.86 7.29 -14.23
N LYS A 90 1.65 6.31 -15.10
CA LYS A 90 2.73 5.61 -15.83
C LYS A 90 3.74 4.96 -14.90
N PHE A 91 3.26 4.43 -13.78
CA PHE A 91 4.12 3.75 -12.82
C PHE A 91 4.69 2.48 -13.44
N SER A 92 5.98 2.28 -13.21
CA SER A 92 6.72 1.14 -13.73
C SER A 92 6.53 -0.11 -12.86
N ARG A 93 7.14 -1.19 -13.29
CA ARG A 93 7.18 -2.44 -12.53
C ARG A 93 7.90 -2.31 -11.18
N GLU A 94 8.72 -1.28 -11.02
CA GLU A 94 9.46 -1.00 -9.78
C GLU A 94 8.62 -0.24 -8.74
N CYS A 95 7.39 0.11 -9.08
CA CYS A 95 6.51 0.79 -8.13
C CYS A 95 6.11 -0.10 -6.96
N ILE A 96 5.64 0.53 -5.89
CA ILE A 96 5.17 -0.18 -4.71
C ILE A 96 3.80 0.39 -4.30
N LEU A 97 2.88 -0.49 -3.91
CA LEU A 97 1.57 -0.12 -3.42
C LEU A 97 1.53 -0.24 -1.90
N PHE A 98 0.92 0.73 -1.26
CA PHE A 98 0.69 0.70 0.18
C PHE A 98 -0.82 0.71 0.44
N ALA A 99 -1.28 -0.15 1.32
CA ALA A 99 -2.68 -0.16 1.77
C ALA A 99 -2.76 0.37 3.20
N LEU A 100 -3.63 1.34 3.43
CA LEU A 100 -3.95 1.84 4.76
C LEU A 100 -5.43 1.62 5.03
N GLY A 101 -5.75 0.64 5.85
CA GLY A 101 -7.13 0.26 6.17
C GLY A 101 -7.26 -1.19 6.57
N GLY A 102 -8.48 -1.66 6.66
CA GLY A 102 -8.78 -3.04 7.05
C GLY A 102 -8.69 -4.04 5.92
N GLY A 103 -9.32 -5.20 6.11
CA GLY A 103 -9.22 -6.34 5.21
C GLY A 103 -9.62 -6.06 3.77
N ILE A 104 -10.68 -5.30 3.55
CA ILE A 104 -11.14 -4.98 2.18
C ILE A 104 -10.08 -4.16 1.44
N THR A 105 -9.55 -3.12 2.06
CA THR A 105 -8.50 -2.28 1.49
C THR A 105 -7.24 -3.09 1.22
N CYS A 106 -6.82 -3.91 2.17
CA CYS A 106 -5.65 -4.77 2.04
C CYS A 106 -5.82 -5.79 0.91
N ASP A 107 -6.97 -6.45 0.84
CA ASP A 107 -7.26 -7.43 -0.22
C ASP A 107 -7.27 -6.80 -1.60
N MET A 108 -7.92 -5.64 -1.75
CA MET A 108 -7.98 -4.94 -3.04
C MET A 108 -6.60 -4.47 -3.48
N THR A 109 -5.80 -3.95 -2.56
CA THR A 109 -4.43 -3.51 -2.85
C THR A 109 -3.55 -4.67 -3.23
N GLY A 110 -3.60 -5.78 -2.49
CA GLY A 110 -2.80 -6.97 -2.78
C GLY A 110 -3.14 -7.57 -4.14
N PHE A 111 -4.43 -7.64 -4.48
CA PHE A 111 -4.87 -8.14 -5.79
C PHE A 111 -4.45 -7.21 -6.92
N ALA A 112 -4.58 -5.90 -6.72
CA ALA A 112 -4.12 -4.92 -7.69
C ALA A 112 -2.62 -5.04 -7.94
N ALA A 113 -1.83 -5.19 -6.87
CA ALA A 113 -0.38 -5.36 -6.97
C ALA A 113 0.00 -6.64 -7.72
N ALA A 114 -0.69 -7.74 -7.42
CA ALA A 114 -0.43 -9.03 -8.07
C ALA A 114 -0.73 -9.02 -9.57
N THR A 115 -1.64 -8.17 -10.01
CA THR A 115 -2.14 -8.13 -11.39
C THR A 115 -1.63 -6.95 -12.21
N TYR A 116 -0.85 -6.05 -11.62
CA TYR A 116 -0.24 -4.94 -12.33
C TYR A 116 1.17 -5.29 -12.77
N GLN A 117 1.50 -5.11 -14.06
CA GLN A 117 2.86 -5.29 -14.61
C GLN A 117 3.51 -6.63 -14.20
N ARG A 118 2.76 -7.72 -14.21
CA ARG A 118 3.19 -9.07 -13.80
C ARG A 118 3.49 -9.19 -12.30
N GLY A 119 2.97 -8.28 -11.52
CA GLY A 119 3.14 -8.24 -10.08
C GLY A 119 4.15 -7.19 -9.64
N VAL A 120 3.70 -6.34 -8.71
CA VAL A 120 4.55 -5.35 -8.05
C VAL A 120 4.48 -5.56 -6.54
N ASP A 121 5.45 -5.00 -5.84
CA ASP A 121 5.49 -5.11 -4.39
C ASP A 121 4.37 -4.33 -3.72
N PHE A 122 3.97 -4.78 -2.56
CA PHE A 122 2.98 -4.06 -1.76
C PHE A 122 3.24 -4.22 -0.26
N VAL A 123 2.78 -3.23 0.50
CA VAL A 123 2.88 -3.19 1.96
C VAL A 123 1.49 -2.94 2.53
N LEU A 124 1.12 -3.69 3.55
CA LEU A 124 -0.17 -3.58 4.21
C LEU A 124 -0.01 -2.90 5.57
N ILE A 125 -0.82 -1.87 5.81
CA ILE A 125 -0.88 -1.12 7.08
C ILE A 125 -2.33 -1.23 7.58
N PRO A 126 -2.65 -2.34 8.27
CA PRO A 126 -4.01 -2.60 8.72
C PRO A 126 -4.46 -1.65 9.82
#